data_20eefb962c72e5ec82c0abdb3d4dea74
#
_entry.id   20eefb962c72e5ec82c0abdb3d4dea74
#
_cell.length_a   1.000
_cell.length_b   1.000
_cell.length_c   1.000
_cell.angle_alpha   90.00
_cell.angle_beta   90.00
_cell.angle_gamma   90.00
#
_symmetry.space_group_name_H-M   'P 1'
#
loop_
_entity.id
_entity.type
_entity.pdbx_description
1 polymer ?
#
loop_
_entity_poly.entity_id
_entity_poly.type
_entity_poly.pdbx_seq_one_letter_code
_entity_poly.pdbx_strand_id
1 'polypeptide(L)'
;MKLIKAIIRPNKLEEVKDALTRLSISGMTVSEVRGHGRQKGHKAIYRGTEYSVTLLPKIMIELVLPDEVVDETIKTIIETARTGEIGDGRVFVLPIDHGYNIRTGERDMV
;
A
#
# COMPACT_ATOMS: atom_id res chain seq x y z
N MET A 1 -2.76 -0.94 18.13
CA MET A 1 -2.81 -1.75 16.91
C MET A 1 -3.38 -0.92 15.78
N LYS A 2 -2.70 -0.90 14.64
CA LYS A 2 -3.09 -0.09 13.50
C LYS A 2 -3.14 -0.94 12.23
N LEU A 3 -4.05 -0.58 11.33
CA LEU A 3 -4.06 -1.08 9.96
C LEU A 3 -3.33 -0.07 9.08
N ILE A 4 -2.33 -0.54 8.37
CA ILE A 4 -1.65 0.25 7.36
C ILE A 4 -2.14 -0.21 6.00
N LYS A 5 -2.63 0.73 5.20
CA LYS A 5 -2.98 0.50 3.80
C LYS A 5 -2.00 1.29 2.95
N ALA A 6 -1.21 0.61 2.15
CA ALA A 6 -0.25 1.23 1.25
C ALA A 6 -0.65 0.93 -0.19
N ILE A 7 -0.89 1.96 -0.97
CA ILE A 7 -1.19 1.83 -2.39
C ILE A 7 0.04 2.28 -3.14
N ILE A 8 0.65 1.37 -3.89
CA ILE A 8 1.94 1.58 -4.52
C ILE A 8 1.90 1.20 -5.99
N ARG A 9 2.95 1.57 -6.72
CA ARG A 9 3.15 1.12 -8.10
C ARG A 9 3.36 -0.39 -8.12
N PRO A 10 2.80 -1.11 -9.11
CA PRO A 10 2.98 -2.56 -9.20
C PRO A 10 4.45 -2.98 -9.24
N ASN A 11 5.30 -2.21 -9.92
CA ASN A 11 6.73 -2.56 -10.05
C ASN A 11 7.55 -2.34 -8.79
N LYS A 12 6.94 -1.83 -7.72
CA LYS A 12 7.60 -1.65 -6.42
C LYS A 12 7.26 -2.74 -5.42
N LEU A 13 6.35 -3.64 -5.76
CA LEU A 13 5.87 -4.65 -4.80
C LEU A 13 7.01 -5.50 -4.23
N GLU A 14 7.88 -6.05 -5.08
CA GLU A 14 8.94 -6.94 -4.60
C GLU A 14 9.93 -6.22 -3.69
N GLU A 15 10.32 -5.01 -4.04
CA GLU A 15 11.23 -4.21 -3.22
C GLU A 15 10.61 -3.90 -1.85
N VAL A 16 9.33 -3.50 -1.82
CA VAL A 16 8.64 -3.20 -0.58
C VAL A 16 8.48 -4.46 0.26
N LYS A 17 8.10 -5.57 -0.35
CA LYS A 17 7.96 -6.85 0.35
C LYS A 17 9.28 -7.26 1.00
N ASP A 18 10.39 -7.15 0.27
CA ASP A 18 11.70 -7.50 0.79
C ASP A 18 12.11 -6.58 1.94
N ALA A 19 11.86 -5.28 1.81
CA ALA A 19 12.16 -4.32 2.87
C ALA A 19 11.36 -4.60 4.15
N LEU A 20 10.09 -4.95 4.02
CA LEU A 20 9.25 -5.29 5.17
C LEU A 20 9.70 -6.60 5.82
N THR A 21 10.12 -7.56 5.04
CA THR A 21 10.67 -8.82 5.57
C THR A 21 11.92 -8.56 6.40
N ARG A 22 12.78 -7.64 5.96
CA ARG A 22 13.97 -7.25 6.73
C ARG A 22 13.63 -6.60 8.06
N LEU A 23 12.45 -6.01 8.21
CA LEU A 23 11.94 -5.47 9.48
C LEU A 23 11.24 -6.55 10.32
N SER A 24 11.31 -7.81 9.91
CA SER A 24 10.60 -8.92 10.55
C SER A 24 9.08 -8.82 10.48
N ILE A 25 8.58 -8.13 9.46
CA ILE A 25 7.15 -8.03 9.19
C ILE A 25 6.80 -9.05 8.12
N SER A 26 5.99 -10.05 8.46
CA SER A 26 5.66 -11.14 7.56
C SER A 26 4.19 -11.22 7.19
N GLY A 27 3.32 -10.74 8.07
CA GLY A 27 1.87 -10.82 7.83
C GLY A 27 1.36 -9.68 6.99
N MET A 28 1.32 -9.85 5.67
CA MET A 28 0.79 -8.84 4.79
C MET A 28 -0.22 -9.44 3.82
N THR A 29 -1.24 -8.65 3.50
CA THR A 29 -2.22 -8.99 2.48
C THR A 29 -1.99 -8.10 1.27
N VAL A 30 -1.93 -8.70 0.09
CA VAL A 30 -1.65 -7.98 -1.15
C VAL A 30 -2.84 -8.13 -2.07
N SER A 31 -3.29 -7.02 -2.63
CA SER A 31 -4.40 -6.99 -3.59
C SER A 31 -4.00 -6.19 -4.82
N GLU A 32 -4.46 -6.66 -5.98
CA GLU A 32 -4.36 -5.88 -7.19
C GLU A 32 -5.60 -4.99 -7.26
N VAL A 33 -5.38 -3.68 -7.42
CA VAL A 33 -6.46 -2.70 -7.43
C VAL A 33 -6.26 -1.74 -8.60
N ARG A 34 -7.28 -0.97 -8.89
CA ARG A 34 -7.18 0.10 -9.88
C ARG A 34 -7.45 1.42 -9.18
N GLY A 35 -6.54 2.38 -9.37
CA GLY A 35 -6.64 3.68 -8.74
C GLY A 35 -6.91 4.76 -9.74
N HIS A 36 -7.76 5.71 -9.35
CA HIS A 36 -7.96 6.95 -10.07
C HIS A 36 -7.03 8.00 -9.48
N GLY A 37 -6.26 8.64 -10.32
CA GLY A 37 -5.34 9.67 -9.85
C GLY A 37 -4.59 10.31 -11.00
N ARG A 38 -3.73 11.25 -10.66
CA ARG A 38 -2.87 11.88 -11.63
C ARG A 38 -1.63 11.04 -11.84
N GLN A 39 -1.28 10.83 -13.10
CA GLN A 39 -0.02 10.21 -13.44
C GLN A 39 0.49 10.86 -14.72
N LYS A 40 1.69 11.39 -14.64
CA LYS A 40 2.31 12.10 -15.75
C LYS A 40 2.45 11.19 -16.98
N GLY A 41 2.08 11.72 -18.13
CA GLY A 41 2.22 11.00 -19.39
C GLY A 41 1.06 10.05 -19.72
N HIS A 42 0.13 9.83 -18.80
CA HIS A 42 -1.02 8.98 -19.03
C HIS A 42 -2.23 9.80 -19.48
N LYS A 43 -2.20 10.19 -20.73
CA LYS A 43 -3.31 10.88 -21.37
C LYS A 43 -3.69 10.13 -22.64
N ALA A 44 -4.96 10.12 -22.93
CA ALA A 44 -5.48 9.55 -24.16
C ALA A 44 -6.16 10.66 -24.97
N ILE A 45 -6.06 10.56 -26.28
CA ILE A 45 -6.77 11.45 -27.20
C ILE A 45 -7.79 10.59 -27.95
N TYR A 46 -9.03 10.98 -27.88
CA TYR A 46 -10.10 10.30 -28.56
C TYR A 46 -11.01 11.32 -29.25
N ARG A 47 -11.16 11.18 -30.57
CA ARG A 47 -11.93 12.10 -31.40
C ARG A 47 -11.52 13.57 -31.23
N GLY A 48 -10.23 13.81 -31.08
CA GLY A 48 -9.69 15.15 -30.88
C GLY A 48 -9.83 15.70 -29.47
N THR A 49 -10.38 14.94 -28.55
CA THR A 49 -10.50 15.32 -27.13
C THR A 49 -9.46 14.60 -26.30
N GLU A 50 -8.68 15.38 -25.58
CA GLU A 50 -7.69 14.85 -24.66
C GLU A 50 -8.33 14.60 -23.30
N TYR A 51 -8.07 13.44 -22.72
CA TYR A 51 -8.52 13.11 -21.37
C TYR A 51 -7.52 12.20 -20.67
N SER A 52 -7.53 12.25 -19.34
CA SER A 52 -6.64 11.43 -18.52
C SER A 52 -7.13 10.00 -18.45
N VAL A 53 -6.20 9.06 -18.38
CA VAL A 53 -6.50 7.67 -18.02
C VAL A 53 -6.94 7.66 -16.58
N THR A 54 -8.13 7.14 -16.31
CA THR A 54 -8.78 7.31 -15.01
C THR A 54 -8.55 6.16 -14.03
N LEU A 55 -8.28 4.95 -14.55
CA LEU A 55 -8.10 3.78 -13.67
C LEU A 55 -6.80 3.07 -14.06
N LEU A 56 -5.80 3.24 -13.21
CA LEU A 56 -4.48 2.66 -13.41
C LEU A 56 -4.28 1.48 -12.45
N PRO A 57 -3.57 0.43 -12.91
CA PRO A 57 -3.25 -0.69 -12.01
C PRO A 57 -2.34 -0.23 -10.87
N LYS A 58 -2.67 -0.65 -9.67
CA LYS A 58 -1.92 -0.40 -8.45
C LYS A 58 -1.91 -1.67 -7.60
N ILE A 59 -1.03 -1.69 -6.63
CA ILE A 59 -1.00 -2.75 -5.61
C ILE A 59 -1.39 -2.15 -4.28
N MET A 60 -2.28 -2.81 -3.55
CA MET A 60 -2.59 -2.45 -2.18
C MET A 60 -2.00 -3.48 -1.24
N ILE A 61 -1.21 -3.00 -0.28
CA ILE A 61 -0.64 -3.81 0.79
C ILE A 61 -1.35 -3.43 2.08
N GLU A 62 -1.83 -4.42 2.82
CA GLU A 62 -2.47 -4.21 4.10
C GLU A 62 -1.70 -4.94 5.19
N LEU A 63 -1.42 -4.23 6.27
CA LEU A 63 -0.67 -4.75 7.42
C LEU A 63 -1.38 -4.32 8.68
N VAL A 64 -1.47 -5.24 9.66
CA VAL A 64 -1.92 -4.87 11.01
C VAL A 64 -0.71 -5.00 11.93
N LEU A 65 -0.37 -3.91 12.61
CA LEU A 65 0.86 -3.81 13.38
C LEU A 65 0.61 -3.22 14.76
N PRO A 66 1.45 -3.59 15.75
CA PRO A 66 1.46 -2.86 17.02
C PRO A 66 1.91 -1.41 16.80
N ASP A 67 1.42 -0.51 17.65
CA ASP A 67 1.68 0.93 17.50
C ASP A 67 3.17 1.25 17.44
N GLU A 68 3.98 0.50 18.16
CA GLU A 68 5.42 0.79 18.33
C GLU A 68 6.22 0.68 17.03
N VAL A 69 5.74 -0.11 16.06
CA VAL A 69 6.48 -0.32 14.81
C VAL A 69 5.87 0.40 13.62
N VAL A 70 4.79 1.15 13.84
CA VAL A 70 4.05 1.79 12.74
C VAL A 70 4.90 2.83 12.01
N ASP A 71 5.53 3.75 12.75
CA ASP A 71 6.29 4.84 12.14
C ASP A 71 7.47 4.33 11.30
N GLU A 72 8.20 3.37 11.81
CA GLU A 72 9.32 2.75 11.09
C GLU A 72 8.84 2.04 9.82
N THR A 73 7.73 1.35 9.91
CA THR A 73 7.14 0.65 8.77
C THR A 73 6.72 1.63 7.68
N ILE A 74 6.04 2.71 8.04
CA ILE A 74 5.62 3.74 7.08
C ILE A 74 6.83 4.35 6.40
N LYS A 75 7.85 4.72 7.16
CA LYS A 75 9.09 5.28 6.63
C LYS A 75 9.73 4.35 5.61
N THR A 76 9.81 3.07 5.94
CA THR A 76 10.40 2.06 5.06
C THR A 76 9.60 1.91 3.76
N ILE A 77 8.28 1.88 3.84
CA ILE A 77 7.44 1.79 2.65
C ILE A 77 7.65 3.01 1.76
N ILE A 78 7.62 4.20 2.33
CA ILE A 78 7.80 5.44 1.57
C ILE A 78 9.16 5.48 0.90
N GLU A 79 10.22 5.21 1.63
CA GLU A 79 11.59 5.25 1.08
C GLU A 79 11.78 4.24 -0.04
N THR A 80 11.15 3.07 0.08
CA THR A 80 11.30 1.99 -0.89
C THR A 80 10.44 2.21 -2.14
N ALA A 81 9.21 2.69 -1.95
CA ALA A 81 8.24 2.82 -3.05
C ALA A 81 8.34 4.14 -3.81
N ARG A 82 9.01 5.14 -3.25
CA ARG A 82 9.08 6.46 -3.84
C ARG A 82 9.91 6.48 -5.12
N THR A 83 9.37 7.12 -6.17
CA THR A 83 10.13 7.47 -7.37
C THR A 83 10.32 8.98 -7.48
N GLY A 84 9.49 9.76 -6.80
CA GLY A 84 9.46 11.20 -6.92
C GLY A 84 8.47 11.71 -7.96
N GLU A 85 7.85 10.81 -8.70
CA GLU A 85 6.88 11.18 -9.73
C GLU A 85 5.46 11.09 -9.21
N ILE A 86 4.56 11.84 -9.84
CA ILE A 86 3.12 11.73 -9.56
C ILE A 86 2.67 10.31 -9.86
N GLY A 87 1.89 9.73 -8.98
CA GLY A 87 1.42 8.35 -9.12
C GLY A 87 2.16 7.36 -8.24
N ASP A 88 3.05 7.83 -7.36
CA ASP A 88 3.77 6.95 -6.43
C ASP A 88 2.85 6.24 -5.43
N GLY A 89 1.72 6.85 -5.11
CA GLY A 89 0.74 6.25 -4.22
C GLY A 89 0.61 6.95 -2.88
N ARG A 90 -0.01 6.25 -1.94
CA ARG A 90 -0.29 6.80 -0.60
C ARG A 90 -0.23 5.71 0.45
N VAL A 91 0.02 6.13 1.67
CA VAL A 91 -0.06 5.26 2.84
C VAL A 91 -1.10 5.85 3.79
N PHE A 92 -2.03 5.02 4.24
CA PHE A 92 -3.05 5.40 5.21
C PHE A 92 -2.89 4.57 6.47
N VAL A 93 -3.18 5.18 7.61
CA VAL A 93 -3.13 4.50 8.91
C VAL A 93 -4.50 4.62 9.56
N LEU A 94 -5.04 3.49 9.97
CA LEU A 94 -6.35 3.43 10.63
C LEU A 94 -6.22 2.72 11.97
N PRO A 95 -6.94 3.19 12.99
CA PRO A 95 -7.00 2.45 14.24
C PRO A 95 -7.77 1.14 14.07
N ILE A 96 -7.32 0.10 14.73
CA ILE A 96 -7.99 -1.21 14.77
C ILE A 96 -8.45 -1.43 16.20
N ASP A 97 -9.75 -1.67 16.38
CA ASP A 97 -10.29 -1.94 17.70
C ASP A 97 -9.92 -3.34 18.18
N HIS A 98 -10.18 -4.35 17.36
CA HIS A 98 -9.95 -5.74 17.72
C HIS A 98 -9.58 -6.55 16.49
N GLY A 99 -8.78 -7.60 16.70
CA GLY A 99 -8.52 -8.62 15.71
C GLY A 99 -8.67 -9.99 16.38
N TYR A 100 -9.06 -10.99 15.60
CA TYR A 100 -9.25 -12.34 16.08
C TYR A 100 -8.60 -13.34 15.15
N ASN A 101 -7.98 -14.35 15.73
CA ASN A 101 -7.39 -15.45 14.99
C ASN A 101 -8.51 -16.44 14.63
N ILE A 102 -8.67 -16.74 13.35
CA ILE A 102 -9.74 -17.65 12.92
C ILE A 102 -9.49 -19.07 13.42
N ARG A 103 -8.24 -19.52 13.41
CA ARG A 103 -7.90 -20.88 13.82
C ARG A 103 -8.21 -21.13 15.30
N THR A 104 -7.90 -20.18 16.16
CA THR A 104 -8.05 -20.34 17.63
C THR A 104 -9.31 -19.69 18.19
N GLY A 105 -9.89 -18.71 17.45
CA GLY A 105 -10.99 -17.91 17.96
C GLY A 105 -10.58 -16.88 19.01
N GLU A 106 -9.29 -16.79 19.32
CA GLU A 106 -8.80 -15.87 20.34
C GLU A 106 -8.53 -14.48 19.78
N ARG A 107 -8.62 -13.47 20.67
CA ARG A 107 -8.27 -12.10 20.31
C ARG A 107 -6.78 -12.05 19.97
N ASP A 108 -6.48 -11.44 18.85
CA ASP A 108 -5.13 -11.33 18.33
C ASP A 108 -4.46 -10.07 18.88
N MET A 109 -3.27 -10.25 19.45
CA MET A 109 -2.47 -9.17 20.03
C MET A 109 -1.26 -8.90 19.15
N VAL A 110 -1.52 -8.49 17.95
CA VAL A 110 -0.46 -8.23 16.96
C VAL A 110 0.53 -7.16 17.41
#